data_951213ba0870ed35097a3b3d3225fadc
#
_entry.id   951213ba0870ed35097a3b3d3225fadc
#
_cell.length_a   1.000
_cell.length_b   1.000
_cell.length_c   1.000
_cell.angle_alpha   90.00
_cell.angle_beta   90.00
_cell.angle_gamma   90.00
#
_symmetry.space_group_name_H-M   'P 1'
#
loop_
_entity.id
_entity.type
_entity.pdbx_description
1 polymer ?
#
loop_
_entity_poly.entity_id
_entity_poly.type
_entity_poly.pdbx_seq_one_letter_code
_entity_poly.pdbx_strand_id
1 'polypeptide(L)'
;MRMWHKLATVLLATAAIATPIAHADNPSLPTFVPHDSDWQPNTVVYPYNLWQNRVTPEQVTAMRDSCQWFNAQYDPLMAQVFGFQHRLDGTHDNWQAPGIQSAANTIEANLDQSAAFLDPRAHTLFIVNYPDQSEYSPVYNGDSMFHLWYQLTQISDNMRHQLPSGQINAHIATANVYGNTIRDSQVCAGA
;
A
#
# COMPACT_ATOMS: atom_id res chain seq x y z
N MET A 1 65.39 -16.22 -53.15
CA MET A 1 64.02 -16.65 -52.93
C MET A 1 63.55 -16.16 -51.54
N ARG A 2 62.72 -15.13 -51.40
CA ARG A 2 62.21 -14.63 -50.14
C ARG A 2 60.71 -14.98 -50.09
N MET A 3 60.36 -15.89 -49.19
CA MET A 3 58.95 -16.28 -48.92
C MET A 3 58.34 -15.27 -47.92
N TRP A 4 57.30 -14.57 -48.38
CA TRP A 4 56.47 -13.68 -47.53
C TRP A 4 55.34 -14.50 -46.96
N HIS A 5 55.28 -14.62 -45.60
CA HIS A 5 54.16 -15.17 -44.87
C HIS A 5 53.18 -14.04 -44.59
N LYS A 6 51.97 -14.12 -45.14
CA LYS A 6 50.85 -13.22 -44.83
C LYS A 6 50.19 -13.76 -43.57
N LEU A 7 50.30 -13.04 -42.45
CA LEU A 7 49.50 -13.25 -41.25
C LEU A 7 48.11 -12.62 -41.46
N ALA A 8 47.08 -13.46 -41.46
CA ALA A 8 45.68 -12.98 -41.45
C ALA A 8 45.25 -12.83 -39.97
N THR A 9 45.01 -11.60 -39.58
CA THR A 9 44.45 -11.26 -38.28
C THR A 9 42.93 -11.39 -38.33
N VAL A 10 42.38 -12.41 -37.64
CA VAL A 10 40.92 -12.58 -37.46
C VAL A 10 40.48 -11.74 -36.26
N LEU A 11 39.73 -10.67 -36.51
CA LEU A 11 39.03 -9.88 -35.48
C LEU A 11 37.75 -10.61 -35.10
N LEU A 12 37.73 -11.22 -33.90
CA LEU A 12 36.50 -11.68 -33.27
C LEU A 12 35.77 -10.50 -32.68
N ALA A 13 34.68 -10.08 -33.31
CA ALA A 13 33.75 -9.15 -32.71
C ALA A 13 32.85 -9.87 -31.71
N THR A 14 33.10 -9.70 -30.42
CA THR A 14 32.20 -10.17 -29.37
C THR A 14 31.00 -9.19 -29.29
N ALA A 15 29.86 -9.59 -29.84
CA ALA A 15 28.58 -8.91 -29.62
C ALA A 15 28.16 -9.18 -28.16
N ALA A 16 28.24 -8.15 -27.31
CA ALA A 16 27.63 -8.18 -25.99
C ALA A 16 26.11 -8.20 -26.18
N ILE A 17 25.50 -9.35 -25.95
CA ILE A 17 24.03 -9.49 -25.85
C ILE A 17 23.66 -8.85 -24.51
N ALA A 18 23.19 -7.61 -24.52
CA ALA A 18 22.53 -7.03 -23.37
C ALA A 18 21.23 -7.82 -23.15
N THR A 19 21.24 -8.73 -22.17
CA THR A 19 20.01 -9.35 -21.68
C THR A 19 19.13 -8.23 -21.13
N PRO A 20 17.87 -8.06 -21.61
CA PRO A 20 16.97 -7.12 -20.98
C PRO A 20 16.80 -7.57 -19.53
N ILE A 21 17.12 -6.68 -18.59
CA ILE A 21 16.76 -6.86 -17.19
C ILE A 21 15.23 -6.93 -17.19
N ALA A 22 14.68 -8.13 -17.01
CA ALA A 22 13.26 -8.30 -16.80
C ALA A 22 12.92 -7.47 -15.54
N HIS A 23 12.30 -6.32 -15.75
CA HIS A 23 11.68 -5.57 -14.67
C HIS A 23 10.60 -6.49 -14.13
N ALA A 24 10.74 -6.92 -12.88
CA ALA A 24 9.69 -7.68 -12.23
C ALA A 24 8.45 -6.79 -12.26
N ASP A 25 7.50 -7.14 -13.12
CA ASP A 25 6.20 -6.48 -13.16
C ASP A 25 5.59 -6.66 -11.78
N ASN A 26 5.16 -5.56 -11.16
CA ASN A 26 4.43 -5.64 -9.90
C ASN A 26 3.16 -6.47 -10.16
N PRO A 27 2.95 -7.57 -9.43
CA PRO A 27 1.77 -8.39 -9.67
C PRO A 27 0.51 -7.64 -9.26
N SER A 28 -0.57 -7.84 -10.00
CA SER A 28 -1.90 -7.46 -9.52
C SER A 28 -2.22 -8.24 -8.26
N LEU A 29 -2.67 -7.55 -7.22
CA LEU A 29 -3.16 -8.21 -6.02
C LEU A 29 -4.50 -8.88 -6.30
N PRO A 30 -4.79 -10.05 -5.71
CA PRO A 30 -6.10 -10.67 -5.86
C PRO A 30 -7.18 -9.79 -5.21
N THR A 31 -8.38 -9.80 -5.78
CA THR A 31 -9.52 -9.14 -5.14
C THR A 31 -9.76 -9.75 -3.76
N PHE A 32 -9.73 -8.90 -2.74
CA PHE A 32 -9.95 -9.37 -1.38
C PHE A 32 -11.45 -9.62 -1.13
N VAL A 33 -11.74 -10.77 -0.53
CA VAL A 33 -13.09 -11.16 -0.09
C VAL A 33 -13.01 -11.55 1.38
N PRO A 34 -13.74 -10.88 2.28
CA PRO A 34 -13.76 -11.25 3.68
C PRO A 34 -14.44 -12.61 3.87
N HIS A 35 -14.09 -13.30 4.94
CA HIS A 35 -14.70 -14.58 5.31
C HIS A 35 -15.41 -14.47 6.67
N ASP A 36 -16.36 -15.35 6.89
CA ASP A 36 -17.06 -15.41 8.17
C ASP A 36 -16.09 -15.83 9.29
N SER A 37 -16.18 -15.14 10.42
CA SER A 37 -15.35 -15.37 11.59
C SER A 37 -16.13 -14.93 12.83
N ASP A 38 -15.89 -15.61 13.94
CA ASP A 38 -16.39 -15.24 15.28
C ASP A 38 -15.48 -14.25 16.01
N TRP A 39 -14.42 -13.79 15.33
CA TRP A 39 -13.51 -12.77 15.86
C TRP A 39 -14.25 -11.49 16.25
N GLN A 40 -13.90 -10.95 17.40
CA GLN A 40 -14.46 -9.72 17.94
C GLN A 40 -13.35 -8.72 18.24
N PRO A 41 -13.51 -7.44 17.83
CA PRO A 41 -12.55 -6.40 18.16
C PRO A 41 -12.61 -6.03 19.64
N ASN A 42 -11.48 -5.56 20.16
CA ASN A 42 -11.48 -4.86 21.43
C ASN A 42 -12.24 -3.53 21.32
N THR A 43 -13.02 -3.22 22.32
CA THR A 43 -13.69 -1.92 22.43
C THR A 43 -12.81 -0.92 23.15
N VAL A 44 -12.92 0.36 22.77
CA VAL A 44 -12.23 1.44 23.47
C VAL A 44 -12.98 1.78 24.75
N VAL A 45 -12.27 1.70 25.88
CA VAL A 45 -12.73 2.21 27.17
C VAL A 45 -12.20 3.62 27.33
N TYR A 46 -12.84 4.62 26.71
CA TYR A 46 -12.37 6.00 26.81
C TYR A 46 -13.50 7.03 26.64
N PRO A 47 -13.47 8.09 27.40
CA PRO A 47 -13.18 8.13 28.82
C PRO A 47 -14.39 7.54 29.56
N TYR A 48 -14.24 6.84 30.61
CA TYR A 48 -15.35 6.41 31.51
C TYR A 48 -16.31 5.34 30.93
N ASN A 49 -15.86 4.42 30.10
CA ASN A 49 -16.68 3.36 29.49
C ASN A 49 -17.85 3.87 28.62
N LEU A 50 -17.82 5.13 28.20
CA LEU A 50 -18.93 5.72 27.45
C LEU A 50 -19.16 5.05 26.08
N TRP A 51 -18.13 4.39 25.54
CA TRP A 51 -18.16 3.89 24.17
C TRP A 51 -18.52 2.41 24.07
N GLN A 52 -18.26 1.59 25.09
CA GLN A 52 -18.59 0.17 25.08
C GLN A 52 -20.05 -0.12 24.72
N ASN A 53 -20.96 0.73 25.20
CA ASN A 53 -22.39 0.60 24.95
C ASN A 53 -22.84 1.18 23.59
N ARG A 54 -21.91 1.70 22.79
CA ARG A 54 -22.20 2.34 21.50
C ARG A 54 -21.62 1.60 20.29
N VAL A 55 -20.87 0.53 20.52
CA VAL A 55 -20.36 -0.32 19.43
C VAL A 55 -21.55 -1.02 18.78
N THR A 56 -21.66 -0.90 17.47
CA THR A 56 -22.72 -1.53 16.70
C THR A 56 -22.22 -2.80 16.01
N PRO A 57 -23.11 -3.73 15.64
CA PRO A 57 -22.73 -4.91 14.86
C PRO A 57 -22.03 -4.55 13.52
N GLU A 58 -22.42 -3.43 12.93
CA GLU A 58 -21.81 -2.91 11.68
C GLU A 58 -20.36 -2.50 11.91
N GLN A 59 -20.07 -1.87 13.06
CA GLN A 59 -18.69 -1.50 13.42
C GLN A 59 -17.82 -2.72 13.72
N VAL A 60 -18.38 -3.74 14.37
CA VAL A 60 -17.68 -5.03 14.58
C VAL A 60 -17.34 -5.66 13.24
N THR A 61 -18.31 -5.75 12.34
CA THR A 61 -18.11 -6.31 11.00
C THR A 61 -17.10 -5.48 10.21
N ALA A 62 -17.21 -4.16 10.21
CA ALA A 62 -16.28 -3.26 9.53
C ALA A 62 -14.84 -3.46 10.02
N MET A 63 -14.62 -3.57 11.33
CA MET A 63 -13.28 -3.80 11.88
C MET A 63 -12.75 -5.18 11.55
N ARG A 64 -13.56 -6.24 11.70
CA ARG A 64 -13.17 -7.61 11.33
C ARG A 64 -12.72 -7.68 9.87
N ASP A 65 -13.55 -7.21 8.96
CA ASP A 65 -13.26 -7.28 7.53
C ASP A 65 -12.02 -6.45 7.17
N SER A 66 -11.83 -5.27 7.80
CA SER A 66 -10.64 -4.44 7.62
C SER A 66 -9.39 -5.12 8.16
N CYS A 67 -9.48 -5.80 9.31
CA CYS A 67 -8.38 -6.58 9.86
C CYS A 67 -8.00 -7.78 8.99
N GLN A 68 -8.97 -8.48 8.41
CA GLN A 68 -8.72 -9.58 7.48
C GLN A 68 -8.01 -9.06 6.21
N TRP A 69 -8.45 -7.91 5.67
CA TRP A 69 -7.75 -7.26 4.58
C TRP A 69 -6.33 -6.86 4.99
N PHE A 70 -6.16 -6.25 6.15
CA PHE A 70 -4.84 -5.82 6.66
C PHE A 70 -3.86 -6.99 6.74
N ASN A 71 -4.30 -8.11 7.34
CA ASN A 71 -3.48 -9.31 7.48
C ASN A 71 -3.10 -9.94 6.14
N ALA A 72 -3.98 -9.83 5.13
CA ALA A 72 -3.78 -10.48 3.83
C ALA A 72 -3.05 -9.59 2.80
N GLN A 73 -3.33 -8.29 2.78
CA GLN A 73 -2.95 -7.44 1.65
C GLN A 73 -2.09 -6.23 2.00
N TYR A 74 -2.07 -5.76 3.25
CA TYR A 74 -1.34 -4.54 3.59
C TYR A 74 0.15 -4.63 3.27
N ASP A 75 0.84 -5.67 3.72
CA ASP A 75 2.28 -5.81 3.51
C ASP A 75 2.67 -5.96 2.02
N PRO A 76 2.04 -6.84 1.22
CA PRO A 76 2.35 -6.92 -0.20
C PRO A 76 2.03 -5.64 -0.97
N LEU A 77 0.96 -4.92 -0.61
CA LEU A 77 0.62 -3.63 -1.22
C LEU A 77 1.70 -2.58 -0.91
N MET A 78 2.05 -2.43 0.36
CA MET A 78 3.06 -1.44 0.76
C MET A 78 4.45 -1.76 0.20
N ALA A 79 4.81 -3.02 0.06
CA ALA A 79 6.07 -3.41 -0.59
C ALA A 79 6.12 -2.94 -2.07
N GLN A 80 5.00 -3.03 -2.80
CA GLN A 80 4.91 -2.52 -4.17
C GLN A 80 5.04 -0.99 -4.22
N VAL A 81 4.33 -0.31 -3.33
CA VAL A 81 4.34 1.17 -3.24
C VAL A 81 5.75 1.68 -2.92
N PHE A 82 6.43 1.09 -1.93
CA PHE A 82 7.82 1.43 -1.61
C PHE A 82 8.77 1.16 -2.77
N GLY A 83 8.68 -0.01 -3.38
CA GLY A 83 9.50 -0.36 -4.52
C GLY A 83 9.32 0.60 -5.70
N PHE A 84 8.10 1.07 -5.93
CA PHE A 84 7.81 2.07 -6.94
C PHE A 84 8.42 3.43 -6.59
N GLN A 85 8.20 3.92 -5.37
CA GLN A 85 8.72 5.20 -4.92
C GLN A 85 10.25 5.26 -5.06
N HIS A 86 10.96 4.21 -4.64
CA HIS A 86 12.42 4.10 -4.82
C HIS A 86 12.86 4.12 -6.29
N ARG A 87 12.10 3.47 -7.18
CA ARG A 87 12.41 3.49 -8.62
C ARG A 87 12.19 4.87 -9.22
N LEU A 88 11.11 5.54 -8.86
CA LEU A 88 10.79 6.89 -9.33
C LEU A 88 11.87 7.88 -8.87
N ASP A 89 12.25 7.84 -7.59
CA ASP A 89 13.33 8.63 -7.02
C ASP A 89 14.66 8.38 -7.75
N GLY A 90 15.00 7.11 -7.99
CA GLY A 90 16.20 6.70 -8.74
C GLY A 90 16.24 7.19 -10.18
N THR A 91 15.09 7.53 -10.77
CA THR A 91 14.99 8.17 -12.09
C THR A 91 14.91 9.70 -12.02
N HIS A 92 15.11 10.30 -10.86
CA HIS A 92 14.94 11.74 -10.61
C HIS A 92 13.54 12.24 -11.00
N ASP A 93 12.53 11.52 -10.55
CA ASP A 93 11.11 11.79 -10.80
C ASP A 93 10.72 11.78 -12.31
N ASN A 94 11.47 11.05 -13.13
CA ASN A 94 11.16 10.93 -14.56
C ASN A 94 10.06 9.88 -14.78
N TRP A 95 8.81 10.31 -14.78
CA TRP A 95 7.64 9.49 -15.05
C TRP A 95 7.61 8.85 -16.44
N GLN A 96 8.41 9.36 -17.39
CA GLN A 96 8.54 8.80 -18.73
C GLN A 96 9.67 7.76 -18.85
N ALA A 97 10.39 7.50 -17.75
CA ALA A 97 11.42 6.48 -17.75
C ALA A 97 10.81 5.09 -18.01
N PRO A 98 11.54 4.20 -18.70
CA PRO A 98 11.03 2.87 -19.06
C PRO A 98 10.51 2.10 -17.84
N GLY A 99 9.28 1.58 -17.94
CA GLY A 99 8.64 0.75 -16.92
C GLY A 99 8.01 1.51 -15.75
N ILE A 100 8.24 2.82 -15.57
CA ILE A 100 7.64 3.61 -14.48
C ILE A 100 6.13 3.67 -14.66
N GLN A 101 5.64 4.06 -15.84
CA GLN A 101 4.20 4.19 -16.06
C GLN A 101 3.45 2.84 -15.96
N SER A 102 4.03 1.77 -16.47
CA SER A 102 3.42 0.42 -16.36
C SER A 102 3.32 -0.01 -14.91
N ALA A 103 4.38 0.20 -14.12
CA ALA A 103 4.38 -0.11 -12.70
C ALA A 103 3.37 0.75 -11.93
N ALA A 104 3.31 2.06 -12.22
CA ALA A 104 2.34 2.96 -11.61
C ALA A 104 0.91 2.48 -11.84
N ASN A 105 0.54 2.20 -13.09
CA ASN A 105 -0.82 1.76 -13.43
C ASN A 105 -1.24 0.49 -12.64
N THR A 106 -0.33 -0.47 -12.47
CA THR A 106 -0.64 -1.69 -11.70
C THR A 106 -0.81 -1.39 -10.22
N ILE A 107 0.06 -0.56 -9.65
CA ILE A 107 0.02 -0.22 -8.22
C ILE A 107 -1.18 0.66 -7.91
N GLU A 108 -1.50 1.63 -8.76
CA GLU A 108 -2.72 2.45 -8.65
C GLU A 108 -3.97 1.55 -8.65
N ALA A 109 -4.05 0.57 -9.55
CA ALA A 109 -5.18 -0.37 -9.57
C ALA A 109 -5.28 -1.19 -8.26
N ASN A 110 -4.15 -1.62 -7.69
CA ASN A 110 -4.11 -2.35 -6.41
C ASN A 110 -4.50 -1.44 -5.23
N LEU A 111 -4.05 -0.17 -5.23
CA LEU A 111 -4.42 0.84 -4.24
C LEU A 111 -5.91 1.16 -4.31
N ASP A 112 -6.44 1.41 -5.51
CA ASP A 112 -7.84 1.74 -5.74
C ASP A 112 -8.76 0.60 -5.32
N GLN A 113 -8.39 -0.65 -5.64
CA GLN A 113 -9.14 -1.83 -5.21
C GLN A 113 -9.16 -1.96 -3.68
N SER A 114 -8.03 -1.76 -3.03
CA SER A 114 -7.90 -1.80 -1.57
C SER A 114 -8.66 -0.65 -0.91
N ALA A 115 -8.53 0.56 -1.45
CA ALA A 115 -9.23 1.74 -0.95
C ALA A 115 -10.75 1.59 -1.11
N ALA A 116 -11.25 1.10 -2.24
CA ALA A 116 -12.67 0.86 -2.46
C ALA A 116 -13.24 -0.20 -1.49
N PHE A 117 -12.46 -1.23 -1.16
CA PHE A 117 -12.85 -2.22 -0.15
C PHE A 117 -12.92 -1.61 1.25
N LEU A 118 -11.93 -0.81 1.62
CA LEU A 118 -11.84 -0.20 2.95
C LEU A 118 -12.80 0.98 3.15
N ASP A 119 -13.16 1.72 2.10
CA ASP A 119 -13.92 2.98 2.18
C ASP A 119 -15.18 2.90 3.06
N PRO A 120 -16.17 2.04 2.80
CA PRO A 120 -17.36 1.98 3.62
C PRO A 120 -17.07 1.52 5.07
N ARG A 121 -16.03 0.72 5.26
CA ARG A 121 -15.62 0.20 6.55
C ARG A 121 -14.93 1.26 7.39
N ALA A 122 -14.02 1.99 6.79
CA ALA A 122 -13.30 3.10 7.41
C ALA A 122 -14.26 4.17 7.91
N HIS A 123 -15.23 4.56 7.09
CA HIS A 123 -16.26 5.52 7.47
C HIS A 123 -17.21 5.00 8.57
N THR A 124 -17.47 3.69 8.61
CA THR A 124 -18.25 3.09 9.71
C THR A 124 -17.49 3.11 11.03
N LEU A 125 -16.15 3.03 10.99
CA LEU A 125 -15.29 3.00 12.17
C LEU A 125 -14.94 4.39 12.70
N PHE A 126 -15.03 5.43 11.88
CA PHE A 126 -14.60 6.77 12.21
C PHE A 126 -15.80 7.66 12.56
N ILE A 127 -15.76 8.29 13.73
CA ILE A 127 -16.82 9.16 14.20
C ILE A 127 -16.25 10.55 14.50
N VAL A 128 -16.89 11.57 13.91
CA VAL A 128 -16.63 12.95 14.24
C VAL A 128 -17.73 13.43 15.19
N ASN A 129 -17.34 13.92 16.35
CA ASN A 129 -18.28 14.43 17.34
C ASN A 129 -18.37 15.96 17.25
N TYR A 130 -19.54 16.46 16.84
CA TYR A 130 -19.86 17.88 16.89
C TYR A 130 -20.70 18.17 18.14
N PRO A 131 -20.47 19.25 18.88
CA PRO A 131 -19.72 20.47 18.52
C PRO A 131 -18.24 20.49 18.93
N ASP A 132 -17.71 19.53 19.66
CA ASP A 132 -16.33 19.58 20.17
C ASP A 132 -15.27 19.19 19.10
N GLN A 133 -15.73 18.72 17.93
CA GLN A 133 -14.90 18.30 16.80
C GLN A 133 -13.86 17.20 17.14
N SER A 134 -14.12 16.45 18.21
CA SER A 134 -13.30 15.30 18.53
C SER A 134 -13.54 14.17 17.54
N GLU A 135 -12.45 13.51 17.16
CA GLU A 135 -12.46 12.34 16.30
C GLU A 135 -12.16 11.11 17.15
N TYR A 136 -12.93 10.05 16.97
CA TYR A 136 -12.71 8.80 17.68
C TYR A 136 -13.34 7.60 16.99
N SER A 137 -12.94 6.42 17.43
CA SER A 137 -13.65 5.18 17.12
C SER A 137 -14.04 4.46 18.42
N PRO A 138 -15.26 3.91 18.54
CA PRO A 138 -15.64 3.06 19.67
C PRO A 138 -14.97 1.68 19.61
N VAL A 139 -14.37 1.32 18.50
CA VAL A 139 -13.58 0.12 18.29
C VAL A 139 -12.10 0.47 18.38
N TYR A 140 -11.32 -0.32 19.10
CA TYR A 140 -9.90 -0.07 19.31
C TYR A 140 -9.15 -0.01 17.98
N ASN A 141 -8.41 1.07 17.73
CA ASN A 141 -7.70 1.39 16.48
C ASN A 141 -8.59 1.47 15.22
N GLY A 142 -9.90 1.66 15.36
CA GLY A 142 -10.77 1.93 14.21
C GLY A 142 -10.47 3.27 13.52
N ASP A 143 -10.02 4.28 14.28
CA ASP A 143 -9.50 5.55 13.78
C ASP A 143 -8.21 5.36 12.97
N SER A 144 -7.30 4.51 13.45
CA SER A 144 -6.08 4.18 12.72
C SER A 144 -6.38 3.49 11.39
N MET A 145 -7.42 2.66 11.32
CA MET A 145 -7.88 2.02 10.09
C MET A 145 -8.44 3.05 9.09
N PHE A 146 -9.20 4.04 9.58
CA PHE A 146 -9.68 5.15 8.77
C PHE A 146 -8.52 5.98 8.19
N HIS A 147 -7.57 6.36 9.03
CA HIS A 147 -6.44 7.15 8.57
C HIS A 147 -5.52 6.37 7.61
N LEU A 148 -5.35 5.06 7.81
CA LEU A 148 -4.65 4.21 6.86
C LEU A 148 -5.35 4.22 5.49
N TRP A 149 -6.66 3.97 5.45
CA TRP A 149 -7.45 4.06 4.22
C TRP A 149 -7.26 5.41 3.51
N TYR A 150 -7.34 6.51 4.26
CA TYR A 150 -7.15 7.86 3.71
C TYR A 150 -5.76 8.03 3.08
N GLN A 151 -4.70 7.53 3.72
CA GLN A 151 -3.36 7.62 3.14
C GLN A 151 -3.21 6.79 1.87
N LEU A 152 -3.82 5.61 1.79
CA LEU A 152 -3.81 4.81 0.56
C LEU A 152 -4.48 5.54 -0.60
N THR A 153 -5.59 6.24 -0.35
CA THR A 153 -6.23 7.07 -1.39
C THR A 153 -5.34 8.22 -1.85
N GLN A 154 -4.62 8.88 -0.91
CA GLN A 154 -3.70 9.97 -1.24
C GLN A 154 -2.48 9.49 -2.03
N ILE A 155 -1.95 8.30 -1.72
CA ILE A 155 -0.86 7.69 -2.49
C ILE A 155 -1.31 7.45 -3.94
N SER A 156 -2.48 6.83 -4.14
CA SER A 156 -3.03 6.57 -5.47
C SER A 156 -3.26 7.88 -6.24
N ASP A 157 -3.84 8.89 -5.59
CA ASP A 157 -4.11 10.18 -6.22
C ASP A 157 -2.81 10.90 -6.63
N ASN A 158 -1.79 10.92 -5.76
CA ASN A 158 -0.50 11.51 -6.09
C ASN A 158 0.20 10.78 -7.25
N MET A 159 0.08 9.46 -7.33
CA MET A 159 0.61 8.67 -8.45
C MET A 159 -0.12 9.01 -9.75
N ARG A 160 -1.44 9.07 -9.72
CA ARG A 160 -2.30 9.42 -10.87
C ARG A 160 -1.97 10.81 -11.42
N HIS A 161 -1.64 11.75 -10.55
CA HIS A 161 -1.21 13.10 -10.93
C HIS A 161 0.27 13.21 -11.24
N GLN A 162 1.02 12.10 -11.24
CA GLN A 162 2.45 12.03 -11.54
C GLN A 162 3.28 13.01 -10.67
N LEU A 163 2.95 13.09 -9.38
CA LEU A 163 3.67 13.96 -8.46
C LEU A 163 5.08 13.44 -8.15
N PRO A 164 6.01 14.31 -7.72
CA PRO A 164 7.35 13.89 -7.33
C PRO A 164 7.36 12.83 -6.24
N SER A 165 8.35 11.94 -6.26
CA SER A 165 8.55 10.83 -5.31
C SER A 165 8.50 11.28 -3.85
N GLY A 166 9.01 12.48 -3.54
CA GLY A 166 8.97 13.06 -2.20
C GLY A 166 7.56 13.35 -1.69
N GLN A 167 6.62 13.75 -2.56
CA GLN A 167 5.22 13.97 -2.18
C GLN A 167 4.49 12.63 -1.95
N ILE A 168 4.74 11.64 -2.79
CA ILE A 168 4.22 10.28 -2.61
C ILE A 168 4.75 9.71 -1.30
N ASN A 169 6.05 9.88 -1.02
CA ASN A 169 6.70 9.38 0.19
C ASN A 169 6.11 9.96 1.49
N ALA A 170 5.64 11.20 1.49
CA ALA A 170 4.99 11.78 2.67
C ALA A 170 3.75 10.97 3.10
N HIS A 171 2.93 10.57 2.14
CA HIS A 171 1.75 9.73 2.42
C HIS A 171 2.13 8.27 2.73
N ILE A 172 3.16 7.73 2.08
CA ILE A 172 3.72 6.41 2.41
C ILE A 172 4.20 6.37 3.86
N ALA A 173 4.97 7.37 4.30
CA ALA A 173 5.46 7.45 5.66
C ALA A 173 4.30 7.49 6.67
N THR A 174 3.26 8.27 6.39
CA THR A 174 2.07 8.37 7.25
C THR A 174 1.26 7.06 7.24
N ALA A 175 1.07 6.41 6.09
CA ALA A 175 0.44 5.10 6.00
C ALA A 175 1.17 4.06 6.86
N ASN A 176 2.50 4.10 6.87
CA ASN A 176 3.31 3.23 7.73
C ASN A 176 3.11 3.49 9.22
N VAL A 177 2.95 4.75 9.64
CA VAL A 177 2.66 5.06 11.04
C VAL A 177 1.37 4.36 11.47
N TYR A 178 0.29 4.49 10.71
CA TYR A 178 -0.98 3.85 11.03
C TYR A 178 -0.92 2.32 10.89
N GLY A 179 -0.28 1.81 9.85
CA GLY A 179 -0.07 0.36 9.68
C GLY A 179 0.72 -0.25 10.83
N ASN A 180 1.77 0.40 11.31
CA ASN A 180 2.53 -0.03 12.48
C ASN A 180 1.70 0.07 13.76
N THR A 181 0.91 1.13 13.94
CA THR A 181 -0.01 1.26 15.08
C THR A 181 -0.99 0.07 15.13
N ILE A 182 -1.59 -0.30 13.99
CA ILE A 182 -2.48 -1.46 13.90
C ILE A 182 -1.73 -2.75 14.22
N ARG A 183 -0.53 -2.94 13.65
CA ARG A 183 0.29 -4.14 13.86
C ARG A 183 0.75 -4.29 15.30
N ASP A 184 1.35 -3.24 15.87
CA ASP A 184 1.97 -3.25 17.22
C ASP A 184 0.91 -3.40 18.32
N SER A 185 -0.28 -2.87 18.10
CA SER A 185 -1.42 -3.03 19.01
C SER A 185 -2.01 -4.45 19.00
N GLN A 186 -1.64 -5.30 18.03
CA GLN A 186 -2.20 -6.64 17.84
C GLN A 186 -3.73 -6.66 17.66
N VAL A 187 -4.35 -5.52 17.32
CA VAL A 187 -5.81 -5.39 17.21
C VAL A 187 -6.40 -6.33 16.16
N CYS A 188 -5.65 -6.66 15.11
CA CYS A 188 -6.07 -7.56 14.05
C CYS A 188 -5.61 -9.03 14.26
N ALA A 189 -5.08 -9.37 15.44
CA ALA A 189 -4.63 -10.74 15.70
C ALA A 189 -5.82 -11.70 15.69
N GLY A 190 -5.74 -12.75 14.86
CA GLY A 190 -6.76 -13.80 14.77
C GLY A 190 -8.04 -13.41 14.00
N ALA A 191 -8.08 -12.24 13.34
CA ALA A 191 -9.20 -11.84 12.51
C ALA A 191 -9.29 -12.65 11.20
#